data_9c7f0b351fc6fab29976c3a3a5a96ddb
#
_entry.id   9c7f0b351fc6fab29976c3a3a5a96ddb
#
_cell.length_a   1.000
_cell.length_b   1.000
_cell.length_c   1.000
_cell.angle_alpha   90.00
_cell.angle_beta   90.00
_cell.angle_gamma   90.00
#
_symmetry.space_group_name_H-M   'P 1'
#
loop_
_entity.id
_entity.type
_entity.pdbx_description
1 polymer ?
#
loop_
_entity_poly.entity_id
_entity_poly.type
_entity_poly.pdbx_seq_one_letter_code
_entity_poly.pdbx_strand_id
1 'polypeptide(L)'
;MKAFLYPITIFTILILPGCESKFPLDKDLTKKNYTFFNQDSVEVIFPGIIKNKVTVVGFIYANCPDICPMTTHNMYLTQQKLKKNGIDNVIFVTVTFDPDRDFPSVLKKFGEIRDIDFNNWVFLWGDKKNTGALLRRFDITALKTDSTYFDDGELTYSVMHTDRISLIDNESRLKKNYRGSKVNLVELYNDIINLGE
;
A
#
# COMPACT_ATOMS: atom_id res chain seq x y z
N MET A 1 -51.74 54.57 20.30
CA MET A 1 -50.58 53.96 19.60
C MET A 1 -50.19 52.71 20.36
N LYS A 2 -50.50 51.50 19.82
CA LYS A 2 -50.13 50.22 20.45
C LYS A 2 -48.85 49.72 19.76
N ALA A 3 -47.75 49.65 20.48
CA ALA A 3 -46.50 49.11 20.00
C ALA A 3 -46.58 47.58 20.04
N PHE A 4 -46.44 46.93 18.87
CA PHE A 4 -46.36 45.50 18.74
C PHE A 4 -44.86 45.11 18.87
N LEU A 5 -44.48 44.50 19.99
CA LEU A 5 -43.20 43.84 20.18
C LEU A 5 -43.24 42.47 19.55
N TYR A 6 -42.47 42.26 18.44
CA TYR A 6 -42.23 40.92 17.88
C TYR A 6 -41.07 40.27 18.66
N PRO A 7 -41.22 39.04 19.14
CA PRO A 7 -40.12 38.33 19.76
C PRO A 7 -39.14 37.87 18.66
N ILE A 8 -37.87 38.32 18.75
CA ILE A 8 -36.77 37.83 17.91
C ILE A 8 -36.34 36.49 18.47
N THR A 9 -36.74 35.40 17.78
CA THR A 9 -36.26 34.04 18.09
C THR A 9 -34.87 33.86 17.53
N ILE A 10 -33.85 33.91 18.40
CA ILE A 10 -32.46 33.62 18.01
C ILE A 10 -32.34 32.11 17.79
N PHE A 11 -32.25 31.70 16.52
CA PHE A 11 -31.97 30.31 16.15
C PHE A 11 -30.47 30.03 16.28
N THR A 12 -30.05 29.46 17.39
CA THR A 12 -28.66 29.07 17.63
C THR A 12 -28.36 27.85 16.78
N ILE A 13 -27.62 28.03 15.67
CA ILE A 13 -27.11 26.94 14.85
C ILE A 13 -25.97 26.26 15.64
N LEU A 14 -26.23 25.07 16.17
CA LEU A 14 -25.21 24.21 16.77
C LEU A 14 -24.35 23.66 15.62
N ILE A 15 -23.18 24.27 15.38
CA ILE A 15 -22.17 23.72 14.50
C ILE A 15 -21.50 22.57 15.26
N LEU A 16 -21.95 21.33 15.00
CA LEU A 16 -21.24 20.14 15.47
C LEU A 16 -19.92 20.06 14.70
N PRO A 17 -18.76 20.01 15.36
CA PRO A 17 -17.51 19.73 14.68
C PRO A 17 -17.64 18.34 14.05
N GLY A 18 -17.64 18.27 12.73
CA GLY A 18 -17.57 17.02 11.99
C GLY A 18 -16.29 16.31 12.42
N CYS A 19 -16.39 15.15 13.03
CA CYS A 19 -15.24 14.30 13.35
C CYS A 19 -14.68 13.81 12.00
N GLU A 20 -13.64 14.47 11.49
CA GLU A 20 -12.95 14.03 10.29
C GLU A 20 -12.37 12.65 10.56
N SER A 21 -12.81 11.65 9.82
CA SER A 21 -12.33 10.28 10.02
C SER A 21 -10.82 10.24 9.83
N LYS A 22 -10.10 9.71 10.80
CA LYS A 22 -8.65 9.46 10.73
C LYS A 22 -8.29 8.60 9.50
N PHE A 23 -9.22 7.76 9.06
CA PHE A 23 -9.10 6.89 7.91
C PHE A 23 -10.10 7.33 6.82
N PRO A 24 -9.65 8.11 5.82
CA PRO A 24 -10.53 8.73 4.83
C PRO A 24 -11.07 7.75 3.78
N LEU A 25 -10.53 6.52 3.72
CA LEU A 25 -10.93 5.49 2.77
C LEU A 25 -11.65 4.34 3.49
N ASP A 26 -12.49 3.63 2.73
CA ASP A 26 -13.20 2.44 3.20
C ASP A 26 -13.54 1.51 2.02
N LYS A 27 -12.51 1.13 1.23
CA LYS A 27 -12.67 0.37 0.00
C LYS A 27 -12.50 -1.13 0.27
N ASP A 28 -13.59 -1.88 0.19
CA ASP A 28 -13.62 -3.33 0.38
C ASP A 28 -12.85 -4.06 -0.73
N LEU A 29 -11.78 -4.79 -0.39
CA LEU A 29 -10.93 -5.53 -1.32
C LEU A 29 -11.39 -6.98 -1.52
N THR A 30 -12.33 -7.49 -0.72
CA THR A 30 -12.77 -8.89 -0.76
C THR A 30 -13.63 -9.24 -1.98
N LYS A 31 -14.14 -8.23 -2.70
CA LYS A 31 -15.06 -8.39 -3.84
C LYS A 31 -14.45 -9.12 -5.03
N LYS A 32 -13.12 -9.27 -5.08
CA LYS A 32 -12.43 -9.95 -6.17
C LYS A 32 -11.14 -10.59 -5.68
N ASN A 33 -10.92 -11.82 -6.10
CA ASN A 33 -9.69 -12.55 -5.88
C ASN A 33 -8.75 -12.38 -7.09
N TYR A 34 -7.45 -12.34 -6.78
CA TYR A 34 -6.36 -12.26 -7.74
C TYR A 34 -5.33 -13.33 -7.43
N THR A 35 -4.95 -14.10 -8.42
CA THR A 35 -3.92 -15.14 -8.28
C THR A 35 -2.54 -14.53 -8.55
N PHE A 36 -1.62 -14.79 -7.62
CA PHE A 36 -0.22 -14.39 -7.69
C PHE A 36 0.68 -15.56 -7.30
N PHE A 37 1.96 -15.41 -7.51
CA PHE A 37 3.01 -16.23 -6.92
C PHE A 37 3.81 -15.37 -5.96
N ASN A 38 4.17 -15.94 -4.81
CA ASN A 38 5.06 -15.25 -3.88
C ASN A 38 6.53 -15.36 -4.33
N GLN A 39 7.45 -14.76 -3.57
CA GLN A 39 8.90 -14.81 -3.83
C GLN A 39 9.50 -16.23 -3.83
N ASP A 40 8.80 -17.22 -3.28
CA ASP A 40 9.20 -18.64 -3.26
C ASP A 40 8.51 -19.44 -4.35
N SER A 41 7.87 -18.78 -5.33
CA SER A 41 7.11 -19.37 -6.42
C SER A 41 5.90 -20.22 -5.96
N VAL A 42 5.37 -19.94 -4.77
CA VAL A 42 4.14 -20.56 -4.25
C VAL A 42 2.94 -19.73 -4.68
N GLU A 43 1.92 -20.39 -5.21
CA GLU A 43 0.66 -19.71 -5.58
C GLU A 43 -0.06 -19.20 -4.34
N VAL A 44 -0.52 -17.96 -4.41
CA VAL A 44 -1.25 -17.28 -3.34
C VAL A 44 -2.43 -16.48 -3.90
N ILE A 45 -3.47 -16.32 -3.11
CA ILE A 45 -4.66 -15.55 -3.48
C ILE A 45 -4.70 -14.25 -2.67
N PHE A 46 -4.68 -13.10 -3.37
CA PHE A 46 -4.96 -11.80 -2.77
C PHE A 46 -6.46 -11.47 -2.95
N PRO A 47 -7.20 -11.06 -1.93
CA PRO A 47 -6.77 -10.67 -0.58
C PRO A 47 -6.74 -11.81 0.47
N GLY A 48 -6.88 -13.07 0.08
CA GLY A 48 -6.91 -14.20 1.04
C GLY A 48 -5.73 -14.23 2.01
N ILE A 49 -4.51 -13.91 1.55
CA ILE A 49 -3.29 -13.91 2.37
C ILE A 49 -3.25 -12.82 3.44
N ILE A 50 -4.09 -11.79 3.33
CA ILE A 50 -4.14 -10.65 4.26
C ILE A 50 -5.33 -10.71 5.23
N LYS A 51 -6.14 -11.77 5.17
CA LYS A 51 -7.33 -11.92 6.01
C LYS A 51 -6.97 -11.91 7.49
N ASN A 52 -7.73 -11.16 8.27
CA ASN A 52 -7.57 -10.99 9.73
C ASN A 52 -6.23 -10.35 10.14
N LYS A 53 -5.57 -9.61 9.24
CA LYS A 53 -4.31 -8.91 9.53
C LYS A 53 -4.38 -7.46 9.09
N VAL A 54 -3.81 -6.57 9.87
CA VAL A 54 -3.49 -5.23 9.37
C VAL A 54 -2.40 -5.37 8.31
N THR A 55 -2.58 -4.74 7.16
CA THR A 55 -1.70 -4.93 6.02
C THR A 55 -1.13 -3.63 5.49
N VAL A 56 0.18 -3.62 5.28
CA VAL A 56 0.91 -2.53 4.63
C VAL A 56 1.29 -2.99 3.23
N VAL A 57 0.73 -2.34 2.20
CA VAL A 57 0.99 -2.70 0.79
C VAL A 57 1.86 -1.64 0.13
N GLY A 58 2.98 -2.05 -0.47
CA GLY A 58 3.83 -1.23 -1.33
C GLY A 58 3.80 -1.72 -2.78
N PHE A 59 4.11 -0.81 -3.71
CA PHE A 59 4.15 -1.11 -5.15
C PHE A 59 5.51 -0.70 -5.69
N ILE A 60 6.20 -1.64 -6.35
CA ILE A 60 7.59 -1.44 -6.82
C ILE A 60 7.84 -2.04 -8.20
N TYR A 61 9.03 -1.78 -8.74
CA TYR A 61 9.75 -2.69 -9.64
C TYR A 61 11.22 -2.77 -9.19
N ALA A 62 11.84 -3.95 -9.37
CA ALA A 62 13.14 -4.24 -8.79
C ALA A 62 14.28 -3.35 -9.32
N ASN A 63 14.22 -2.98 -10.60
CA ASN A 63 15.20 -2.12 -11.28
C ASN A 63 14.95 -0.62 -11.11
N CYS A 64 14.11 -0.20 -10.18
CA CYS A 64 13.90 1.22 -9.90
C CYS A 64 15.14 1.84 -9.23
N PRO A 65 15.73 2.90 -9.80
CA PRO A 65 16.93 3.51 -9.23
C PRO A 65 16.64 4.51 -8.11
N ASP A 66 15.37 4.89 -7.88
CA ASP A 66 15.02 6.05 -7.08
C ASP A 66 13.99 5.74 -5.98
N ILE A 67 12.69 5.89 -6.24
CA ILE A 67 11.66 5.91 -5.19
C ILE A 67 11.27 4.54 -4.66
N CYS A 68 11.37 3.46 -5.44
CA CYS A 68 11.03 2.12 -4.96
C CYS A 68 11.94 1.63 -3.82
N PRO A 69 13.28 1.82 -3.88
CA PRO A 69 14.16 1.53 -2.74
C PRO A 69 13.77 2.31 -1.47
N MET A 70 13.40 3.59 -1.61
CA MET A 70 12.99 4.43 -0.47
C MET A 70 11.66 3.95 0.12
N THR A 71 10.68 3.66 -0.72
CA THR A 71 9.38 3.11 -0.28
C THR A 71 9.56 1.79 0.45
N THR A 72 10.37 0.88 -0.10
CA THR A 72 10.67 -0.41 0.55
C THR A 72 11.42 -0.22 1.86
N HIS A 73 12.39 0.70 1.91
CA HIS A 73 13.14 1.00 3.14
C HIS A 73 12.22 1.56 4.25
N ASN A 74 11.30 2.45 3.91
CA ASN A 74 10.32 2.97 4.87
C ASN A 74 9.41 1.86 5.43
N MET A 75 8.99 0.92 4.58
CA MET A 75 8.24 -0.26 5.03
C MET A 75 9.10 -1.15 5.92
N TYR A 76 10.38 -1.37 5.58
CA TYR A 76 11.33 -2.13 6.38
C TYR A 76 11.53 -1.51 7.78
N LEU A 77 11.76 -0.21 7.88
CA LEU A 77 11.88 0.48 9.16
C LEU A 77 10.61 0.32 10.02
N THR A 78 9.45 0.34 9.38
CA THR A 78 8.16 0.09 10.04
C THR A 78 8.06 -1.35 10.53
N GLN A 79 8.46 -2.35 9.72
CA GLN A 79 8.53 -3.76 10.11
C GLN A 79 9.42 -3.97 11.34
N GLN A 80 10.62 -3.40 11.31
CA GLN A 80 11.58 -3.52 12.43
C GLN A 80 11.01 -2.88 13.72
N LYS A 81 10.35 -1.73 13.61
CA LYS A 81 9.74 -1.06 14.76
C LYS A 81 8.60 -1.87 15.35
N LEU A 82 7.73 -2.45 14.53
CA LEU A 82 6.63 -3.32 14.97
C LEU A 82 7.19 -4.57 15.67
N LYS A 83 8.16 -5.24 15.07
CA LYS A 83 8.83 -6.42 15.63
C LYS A 83 9.47 -6.12 16.99
N LYS A 84 10.18 -5.00 17.10
CA LYS A 84 10.80 -4.55 18.37
C LYS A 84 9.77 -4.34 19.49
N ASN A 85 8.54 -3.97 19.14
CA ASN A 85 7.45 -3.73 20.09
C ASN A 85 6.52 -4.94 20.27
N GLY A 86 6.86 -6.13 19.73
CA GLY A 86 6.08 -7.36 19.89
C GLY A 86 4.73 -7.34 19.15
N ILE A 87 4.62 -6.56 18.07
CA ILE A 87 3.39 -6.45 17.28
C ILE A 87 3.55 -7.32 16.05
N ASP A 88 2.86 -8.44 16.01
CA ASP A 88 3.00 -9.52 15.02
C ASP A 88 1.77 -9.72 14.12
N ASN A 89 0.60 -9.14 14.49
CA ASN A 89 -0.61 -9.23 13.67
C ASN A 89 -0.61 -8.24 12.47
N VAL A 90 0.56 -8.03 11.88
CA VAL A 90 0.75 -7.16 10.71
C VAL A 90 1.46 -7.92 9.60
N ILE A 91 0.97 -7.81 8.38
CA ILE A 91 1.63 -8.36 7.19
C ILE A 91 2.03 -7.24 6.23
N PHE A 92 3.21 -7.37 5.66
CA PHE A 92 3.70 -6.52 4.57
C PHE A 92 3.52 -7.23 3.25
N VAL A 93 3.00 -6.52 2.26
CA VAL A 93 2.82 -7.03 0.90
C VAL A 93 3.48 -6.07 -0.07
N THR A 94 4.35 -6.58 -0.92
CA THR A 94 4.94 -5.81 -2.01
C THR A 94 4.49 -6.39 -3.33
N VAL A 95 3.85 -5.58 -4.16
CA VAL A 95 3.36 -5.98 -5.49
C VAL A 95 4.29 -5.38 -6.53
N THR A 96 4.85 -6.23 -7.42
CA THR A 96 5.55 -5.67 -8.58
C THR A 96 4.54 -5.17 -9.62
N PHE A 97 4.86 -4.06 -10.27
CA PHE A 97 4.13 -3.61 -11.45
C PHE A 97 4.90 -3.85 -12.76
N ASP A 98 6.04 -4.56 -12.70
CA ASP A 98 6.83 -4.96 -13.87
C ASP A 98 7.00 -6.49 -13.95
N PRO A 99 5.94 -7.26 -14.18
CA PRO A 99 6.00 -8.72 -14.18
C PRO A 99 6.87 -9.31 -15.28
N ASP A 100 7.27 -8.52 -16.26
CA ASP A 100 8.15 -8.97 -17.36
C ASP A 100 9.59 -9.16 -16.90
N ARG A 101 10.05 -8.43 -15.87
CA ARG A 101 11.43 -8.48 -15.35
C ARG A 101 11.51 -8.99 -13.90
N ASP A 102 10.49 -8.75 -13.11
CA ASP A 102 10.48 -9.00 -11.67
C ASP A 102 9.92 -10.39 -11.33
N PHE A 103 10.54 -11.45 -11.85
CA PHE A 103 10.15 -12.82 -11.50
C PHE A 103 10.30 -13.08 -9.98
N PRO A 104 9.66 -14.13 -9.42
CA PRO A 104 9.74 -14.45 -8.00
C PRO A 104 11.16 -14.49 -7.45
N SER A 105 12.12 -15.08 -8.19
CA SER A 105 13.54 -15.13 -7.79
C SER A 105 14.20 -13.75 -7.72
N VAL A 106 13.82 -12.83 -8.61
CA VAL A 106 14.31 -11.44 -8.60
C VAL A 106 13.75 -10.70 -7.38
N LEU A 107 12.45 -10.86 -7.09
CA LEU A 107 11.80 -10.27 -5.92
C LEU A 107 12.36 -10.82 -4.61
N LYS A 108 12.67 -12.14 -4.57
CA LYS A 108 13.33 -12.77 -3.43
C LYS A 108 14.69 -12.13 -3.18
N LYS A 109 15.51 -12.03 -4.22
CA LYS A 109 16.86 -11.40 -4.14
C LYS A 109 16.77 -9.93 -3.75
N PHE A 110 15.77 -9.20 -4.26
CA PHE A 110 15.50 -7.81 -3.90
C PHE A 110 15.22 -7.66 -2.40
N GLY A 111 14.45 -8.59 -1.80
CA GLY A 111 14.16 -8.60 -0.37
C GLY A 111 15.38 -9.01 0.47
N GLU A 112 16.11 -10.05 0.07
CA GLU A 112 17.32 -10.53 0.76
C GLU A 112 18.39 -9.45 0.89
N ILE A 113 18.67 -8.70 -0.19
CA ILE A 113 19.67 -7.61 -0.19
C ILE A 113 19.29 -6.48 0.78
N ARG A 114 18.01 -6.39 1.17
CA ARG A 114 17.46 -5.36 2.07
C ARG A 114 17.16 -5.87 3.46
N ASP A 115 17.63 -7.07 3.81
CA ASP A 115 17.42 -7.72 5.11
C ASP A 115 15.95 -7.80 5.54
N ILE A 116 15.02 -7.97 4.57
CA ILE A 116 13.60 -8.07 4.81
C ILE A 116 13.28 -9.40 5.50
N ASP A 117 12.53 -9.34 6.61
CA ASP A 117 12.04 -10.53 7.30
C ASP A 117 10.80 -11.10 6.57
N PHE A 118 10.98 -12.19 5.84
CA PHE A 118 9.91 -12.85 5.08
C PHE A 118 8.86 -13.57 5.94
N ASN A 119 9.03 -13.65 7.26
CA ASN A 119 8.00 -14.27 8.14
C ASN A 119 6.67 -13.53 8.08
N ASN A 120 6.70 -12.21 7.90
CA ASN A 120 5.51 -11.39 7.75
C ASN A 120 5.58 -10.42 6.56
N TRP A 121 6.38 -10.75 5.54
CA TRP A 121 6.47 -9.96 4.31
C TRP A 121 6.41 -10.87 3.08
N VAL A 122 5.50 -10.58 2.19
CA VAL A 122 5.28 -11.33 0.95
C VAL A 122 5.44 -10.41 -0.25
N PHE A 123 6.24 -10.83 -1.22
CA PHE A 123 6.31 -10.22 -2.53
C PHE A 123 5.36 -10.94 -3.47
N LEU A 124 4.62 -10.20 -4.30
CA LEU A 124 3.64 -10.74 -5.22
C LEU A 124 4.04 -10.48 -6.67
N TRP A 125 4.18 -11.56 -7.41
CA TRP A 125 4.34 -11.59 -8.86
C TRP A 125 3.10 -12.24 -9.50
N GLY A 126 2.58 -11.64 -10.56
CA GLY A 126 1.45 -12.18 -11.30
C GLY A 126 1.55 -11.87 -12.78
N ASP A 127 0.70 -12.50 -13.58
CA ASP A 127 0.58 -12.14 -14.99
C ASP A 127 0.14 -10.65 -15.17
N LYS A 128 0.31 -10.12 -16.37
CA LYS A 128 -0.07 -8.73 -16.68
C LYS A 128 -1.54 -8.43 -16.39
N LYS A 129 -2.42 -9.42 -16.57
CA LYS A 129 -3.88 -9.26 -16.37
C LYS A 129 -4.21 -9.14 -14.89
N ASN A 130 -3.72 -10.04 -14.03
CA ASN A 130 -3.93 -10.02 -12.60
C ASN A 130 -3.24 -8.81 -11.97
N THR A 131 -1.96 -8.57 -12.31
CA THR A 131 -1.20 -7.40 -11.86
C THR A 131 -1.91 -6.11 -12.23
N GLY A 132 -2.24 -5.89 -13.49
CA GLY A 132 -2.92 -4.67 -13.93
C GLY A 132 -4.31 -4.49 -13.30
N ALA A 133 -5.04 -5.58 -13.04
CA ALA A 133 -6.33 -5.52 -12.38
C ALA A 133 -6.20 -5.12 -10.89
N LEU A 134 -5.18 -5.63 -10.18
CA LEU A 134 -4.89 -5.24 -8.81
C LEU A 134 -4.40 -3.79 -8.73
N LEU A 135 -3.48 -3.36 -9.60
CA LEU A 135 -3.01 -1.96 -9.66
C LEU A 135 -4.17 -0.99 -9.82
N ARG A 136 -5.12 -1.26 -10.74
CA ARG A 136 -6.33 -0.44 -10.89
C ARG A 136 -7.18 -0.42 -9.63
N ARG A 137 -7.22 -1.53 -8.87
CA ARG A 137 -7.96 -1.58 -7.61
C ARG A 137 -7.38 -0.65 -6.55
N PHE A 138 -6.07 -0.42 -6.59
CA PHE A 138 -5.34 0.49 -5.71
C PHE A 138 -5.12 1.88 -6.31
N ASP A 139 -5.69 2.15 -7.48
CA ASP A 139 -5.52 3.41 -8.22
C ASP A 139 -4.02 3.71 -8.47
N ILE A 140 -3.25 2.67 -8.80
CA ILE A 140 -1.83 2.74 -9.15
C ILE A 140 -1.70 2.84 -10.66
N THR A 141 -1.01 3.87 -11.12
CA THR A 141 -0.56 4.01 -12.50
C THR A 141 0.88 3.51 -12.60
N ALA A 142 1.20 2.73 -13.63
CA ALA A 142 2.54 2.32 -13.99
C ALA A 142 2.65 2.30 -15.51
N LEU A 143 3.50 3.16 -16.07
CA LEU A 143 3.68 3.35 -17.51
C LEU A 143 5.16 3.20 -17.85
N LYS A 144 5.47 2.30 -18.79
CA LYS A 144 6.82 2.20 -19.34
C LYS A 144 7.16 3.47 -20.12
N THR A 145 8.31 4.04 -19.81
CA THR A 145 8.88 5.21 -20.47
C THR A 145 10.28 4.88 -20.95
N ASP A 146 10.86 5.72 -21.81
CA ASP A 146 12.26 5.72 -22.23
C ASP A 146 12.88 4.32 -22.31
N SER A 147 12.63 3.64 -23.42
CA SER A 147 13.24 2.35 -23.67
C SER A 147 14.50 2.52 -24.53
N THR A 148 15.58 1.88 -24.12
CA THR A 148 16.86 1.86 -24.83
C THR A 148 17.35 0.41 -24.87
N TYR A 149 18.02 0.04 -25.96
CA TYR A 149 18.73 -1.23 -26.04
C TYR A 149 20.18 -1.01 -25.60
N PHE A 150 20.69 -1.88 -24.76
CA PHE A 150 22.12 -1.97 -24.49
C PHE A 150 22.87 -2.59 -25.70
N ASP A 151 24.19 -2.48 -25.73
CA ASP A 151 25.03 -3.01 -26.79
C ASP A 151 24.91 -4.55 -26.95
N ASP A 152 24.52 -5.26 -25.90
CA ASP A 152 24.22 -6.70 -25.89
C ASP A 152 22.81 -7.04 -26.38
N GLY A 153 22.00 -6.05 -26.76
CA GLY A 153 20.62 -6.19 -27.24
C GLY A 153 19.57 -6.31 -26.14
N GLU A 154 19.94 -6.20 -24.83
CA GLU A 154 18.96 -6.17 -23.76
C GLU A 154 18.16 -4.86 -23.78
N LEU A 155 16.83 -4.98 -23.68
CA LEU A 155 15.93 -3.85 -23.57
C LEU A 155 15.88 -3.35 -22.13
N THR A 156 16.34 -2.14 -21.89
CA THR A 156 16.09 -1.43 -20.64
C THR A 156 15.02 -0.37 -20.82
N TYR A 157 14.23 -0.15 -19.77
CA TYR A 157 13.21 0.91 -19.71
C TYR A 157 13.00 1.37 -18.28
N SER A 158 12.58 2.61 -18.13
CA SER A 158 12.10 3.15 -16.88
C SER A 158 10.58 2.98 -16.77
N VAL A 159 10.05 3.03 -15.56
CA VAL A 159 8.59 3.02 -15.34
C VAL A 159 8.23 4.25 -14.52
N MET A 160 7.41 5.12 -15.11
CA MET A 160 6.76 6.20 -14.39
C MET A 160 5.57 5.59 -13.61
N HIS A 161 5.55 5.78 -12.30
CA HIS A 161 4.54 5.12 -11.48
C HIS A 161 4.08 5.95 -10.29
N THR A 162 2.92 5.57 -9.74
CA THR A 162 2.42 6.12 -8.49
C THR A 162 3.31 5.68 -7.33
N ASP A 163 3.83 6.64 -6.55
CA ASP A 163 4.57 6.40 -5.31
C ASP A 163 3.59 6.22 -4.15
N ARG A 164 3.40 4.98 -3.67
CA ARG A 164 2.35 4.69 -2.69
C ARG A 164 2.70 3.57 -1.72
N ILE A 165 2.34 3.80 -0.44
CA ILE A 165 2.06 2.80 0.57
C ILE A 165 0.56 2.86 0.87
N SER A 166 -0.10 1.71 0.92
CA SER A 166 -1.52 1.59 1.26
C SER A 166 -1.69 0.80 2.55
N LEU A 167 -2.55 1.29 3.44
CA LEU A 167 -2.87 0.64 4.72
C LEU A 167 -4.26 0.03 4.65
N ILE A 168 -4.36 -1.26 5.03
CA ILE A 168 -5.57 -2.08 4.97
C ILE A 168 -5.83 -2.62 6.37
N ASP A 169 -7.09 -2.62 6.80
CA ASP A 169 -7.52 -3.18 8.08
C ASP A 169 -7.64 -4.71 8.07
N ASN A 170 -7.95 -5.29 9.22
CA ASN A 170 -8.14 -6.74 9.41
C ASN A 170 -9.38 -7.31 8.69
N GLU A 171 -10.31 -6.46 8.23
CA GLU A 171 -11.45 -6.84 7.38
C GLU A 171 -11.12 -6.76 5.87
N SER A 172 -9.85 -6.54 5.52
CA SER A 172 -9.37 -6.35 4.14
C SER A 172 -9.99 -5.12 3.46
N ARG A 173 -10.17 -4.04 4.20
CA ARG A 173 -10.64 -2.76 3.68
C ARG A 173 -9.47 -1.78 3.58
N LEU A 174 -9.28 -1.17 2.42
CA LEU A 174 -8.29 -0.10 2.23
C LEU A 174 -8.73 1.15 2.99
N LYS A 175 -7.92 1.58 3.95
CA LYS A 175 -8.25 2.67 4.88
C LYS A 175 -7.50 3.96 4.62
N LYS A 176 -6.23 3.88 4.18
CA LYS A 176 -5.41 5.06 3.97
C LYS A 176 -4.30 4.82 2.97
N ASN A 177 -3.94 5.87 2.25
CA ASN A 177 -2.81 5.90 1.32
C ASN A 177 -1.79 6.95 1.76
N TYR A 178 -0.51 6.62 1.61
CA TYR A 178 0.61 7.51 1.89
C TYR A 178 1.50 7.65 0.66
N ARG A 179 2.25 8.72 0.58
CA ARG A 179 3.35 8.83 -0.37
C ARG A 179 4.50 7.95 0.13
N GLY A 180 4.79 6.85 -0.57
CA GLY A 180 5.66 5.78 -0.08
C GLY A 180 7.08 6.23 0.24
N SER A 181 7.73 6.97 -0.68
CA SER A 181 9.09 7.47 -0.50
C SER A 181 9.23 8.56 0.57
N LYS A 182 8.14 9.23 0.95
CA LYS A 182 8.11 10.36 1.89
C LYS A 182 7.11 10.15 3.03
N VAL A 183 6.77 8.91 3.35
CA VAL A 183 5.82 8.62 4.41
C VAL A 183 6.37 9.08 5.78
N ASN A 184 5.49 9.66 6.60
CA ASN A 184 5.80 9.89 8.01
C ASN A 184 5.72 8.54 8.75
N LEU A 185 6.88 8.02 9.17
CA LEU A 185 6.99 6.71 9.82
C LEU A 185 6.27 6.65 11.18
N VAL A 186 6.17 7.77 11.90
CA VAL A 186 5.45 7.84 13.17
C VAL A 186 3.95 7.76 12.92
N GLU A 187 3.46 8.47 11.91
CA GLU A 187 2.06 8.43 11.50
C GLU A 187 1.66 7.02 11.02
N LEU A 188 2.44 6.43 10.10
CA LEU A 188 2.19 5.07 9.59
C LEU A 188 2.14 4.05 10.73
N TYR A 189 3.13 4.09 11.64
CA TYR A 189 3.18 3.20 12.80
C TYR A 189 1.93 3.34 13.68
N ASN A 190 1.56 4.57 14.06
CA ASN A 190 0.40 4.83 14.91
C ASN A 190 -0.91 4.42 14.22
N ASP A 191 -1.01 4.60 12.91
CA ASP A 191 -2.20 4.21 12.15
C ASP A 191 -2.32 2.68 12.06
N ILE A 192 -1.20 1.94 11.96
CA ILE A 192 -1.18 0.48 12.05
C ILE A 192 -1.71 0.01 13.41
N ILE A 193 -1.24 0.61 14.50
CA ILE A 193 -1.69 0.25 15.87
C ILE A 193 -3.20 0.48 16.00
N ASN A 194 -3.68 1.66 15.59
CA ASN A 194 -5.12 1.99 15.72
C ASN A 194 -6.05 1.10 14.86
N LEU A 195 -5.54 0.45 13.80
CA LEU A 195 -6.33 -0.51 13.02
C LEU A 195 -6.22 -1.94 13.58
N GLY A 196 -5.25 -2.21 14.44
CA GLY A 196 -5.02 -3.51 15.06
C GLY A 196 -5.75 -3.70 16.39
N GLU A 197 -6.25 -2.61 16.98
CA GLU A 197 -7.09 -2.62 18.18
C GLU A 197 -8.55 -2.96 17.83
#